data_a11e89f7e9cab88f967fcd599c050a0e
#
_entry.id   a11e89f7e9cab88f967fcd599c050a0e
#
_cell.length_a   1.000
_cell.length_b   1.000
_cell.length_c   1.000
_cell.angle_alpha   90.00
_cell.angle_beta   90.00
_cell.angle_gamma   90.00
#
_symmetry.space_group_name_H-M   'P 1'
#
loop_
_entity.id
_entity.type
_entity.pdbx_description
1 polymer ?
#
loop_
_entity_poly.entity_id
_entity_poly.type
_entity_poly.pdbx_seq_one_letter_code
_entity_poly.pdbx_strand_id
1 'polypeptide(L)'
;MLYVCKLHWHISPLRGLRWLELWEPAAEKCVAYGAKSWSLTRADDDTLAYEQTMVWEDKADFERYWFSPEIAEARQSVIGWYVIPLLPEWHTLIAAQSVGATPAVV
;
A
#
# COMPACT_ATOMS: atom_id res chain seq x y z
N MET A 1 -3.41 -18.09 -9.46
CA MET A 1 -4.07 -16.82 -9.79
C MET A 1 -3.54 -15.72 -8.88
N LEU A 2 -3.36 -14.53 -9.42
CA LEU A 2 -2.87 -13.40 -8.63
C LEU A 2 -3.97 -12.36 -8.46
N TYR A 3 -3.96 -11.73 -7.29
CA TYR A 3 -4.93 -10.70 -6.91
C TYR A 3 -4.22 -9.40 -6.64
N VAL A 4 -4.82 -8.31 -7.11
CA VAL A 4 -4.32 -6.96 -6.85
C VAL A 4 -5.15 -6.33 -5.73
N CYS A 5 -4.48 -5.87 -4.71
CA CYS A 5 -5.10 -5.14 -3.60
C CYS A 5 -4.70 -3.68 -3.70
N LYS A 6 -5.67 -2.79 -3.72
CA LYS A 6 -5.41 -1.35 -3.74
C LYS A 6 -5.98 -0.70 -2.51
N LEU A 7 -5.16 0.10 -1.86
CA LEU A 7 -5.55 0.93 -0.74
C LEU A 7 -5.43 2.39 -1.15
N HIS A 8 -6.53 3.11 -1.09
CA HIS A 8 -6.59 4.52 -1.47
C HIS A 8 -6.49 5.37 -0.21
N TRP A 9 -5.30 5.91 0.02
CA TRP A 9 -5.01 6.73 1.18
C TRP A 9 -5.30 8.20 0.86
N HIS A 10 -6.23 8.79 1.59
CA HIS A 10 -6.50 10.23 1.53
C HIS A 10 -6.02 10.86 2.83
N ILE A 11 -4.93 11.61 2.74
CA ILE A 11 -4.23 12.11 3.92
C ILE A 11 -4.74 13.51 4.27
N SER A 12 -4.82 13.77 5.57
CA SER A 12 -5.25 15.07 6.08
C SER A 12 -4.26 16.17 5.69
N PRO A 13 -4.72 17.40 5.44
CA PRO A 13 -3.85 18.51 5.10
C PRO A 13 -2.69 18.66 6.09
N LEU A 14 -1.52 19.01 5.56
CA LEU A 14 -0.28 19.21 6.32
C LEU A 14 0.33 17.95 6.91
N ARG A 15 -0.24 16.77 6.62
CA ARG A 15 0.26 15.50 7.16
C ARG A 15 0.92 14.59 6.12
N GLY A 16 0.83 14.96 4.84
CA GLY A 16 1.25 14.07 3.74
C GLY A 16 2.69 13.58 3.85
N LEU A 17 3.65 14.48 4.03
CA LEU A 17 5.06 14.09 4.11
C LEU A 17 5.36 13.30 5.37
N ARG A 18 4.76 13.66 6.50
CA ARG A 18 4.95 12.95 7.76
C ARG A 18 4.35 11.55 7.70
N TRP A 19 3.17 11.44 7.10
CA TRP A 19 2.54 10.14 6.88
C TRP A 19 3.44 9.25 6.02
N LEU A 20 3.95 9.78 4.92
CA LEU A 20 4.81 9.03 4.01
C LEU A 20 6.05 8.50 4.73
N GLU A 21 6.70 9.33 5.54
CA GLU A 21 7.85 8.93 6.34
C GLU A 21 7.56 7.74 7.23
N LEU A 22 6.38 7.76 7.87
CA LEU A 22 6.01 6.70 8.82
C LEU A 22 5.44 5.47 8.13
N TRP A 23 4.73 5.65 7.01
CA TRP A 23 4.04 4.55 6.37
C TRP A 23 4.86 3.81 5.31
N GLU A 24 5.72 4.46 4.60
CA GLU A 24 6.52 3.80 3.56
C GLU A 24 7.24 2.54 4.07
N PRO A 25 7.91 2.56 5.22
CA PRO A 25 8.53 1.35 5.76
C PRO A 25 7.53 0.24 6.06
N ALA A 26 6.33 0.59 6.52
CA ALA A 26 5.28 -0.37 6.79
C ALA A 26 4.69 -0.95 5.49
N ALA A 27 4.56 -0.13 4.46
CA ALA A 27 4.10 -0.59 3.16
C ALA A 27 5.05 -1.64 2.58
N GLU A 28 6.34 -1.40 2.66
CA GLU A 28 7.37 -2.31 2.17
C GLU A 28 7.32 -3.68 2.83
N LYS A 29 6.90 -3.75 4.08
CA LYS A 29 6.85 -5.01 4.82
C LYS A 29 5.89 -6.04 4.26
N CYS A 30 5.01 -5.66 3.35
CA CYS A 30 4.08 -6.61 2.73
C CYS A 30 4.82 -7.77 2.03
N VAL A 31 6.04 -7.54 1.55
CA VAL A 31 6.85 -8.57 0.90
C VAL A 31 7.15 -9.72 1.86
N ALA A 32 7.43 -9.42 3.12
CA ALA A 32 7.70 -10.45 4.13
C ALA A 32 6.49 -11.34 4.40
N TYR A 33 5.30 -10.88 4.05
CA TYR A 33 4.05 -11.63 4.22
C TYR A 33 3.57 -12.31 2.95
N GLY A 34 4.33 -12.20 1.87
CA GLY A 34 4.03 -12.93 0.64
C GLY A 34 3.60 -12.09 -0.54
N ALA A 35 3.59 -10.78 -0.44
CA ALA A 35 3.30 -9.92 -1.59
C ALA A 35 4.33 -10.18 -2.69
N LYS A 36 3.83 -10.35 -3.92
CA LYS A 36 4.68 -10.58 -5.08
C LYS A 36 5.26 -9.29 -5.63
N SER A 37 4.56 -8.20 -5.42
CA SER A 37 5.03 -6.86 -5.76
C SER A 37 4.23 -5.83 -4.96
N TRP A 38 4.76 -4.64 -4.88
CA TRP A 38 4.05 -3.53 -4.25
C TRP A 38 4.51 -2.21 -4.87
N SER A 39 3.67 -1.21 -4.77
CA SER A 39 4.03 0.14 -5.13
C SER A 39 3.24 1.13 -4.28
N LEU A 40 3.81 2.30 -4.10
CA LEU A 40 3.17 3.41 -3.43
C LEU A 40 3.31 4.62 -4.34
N THR A 41 2.19 5.14 -4.79
CA THR A 41 2.16 6.26 -5.73
C THR A 41 1.39 7.43 -5.13
N ARG A 42 1.69 8.62 -5.60
CA ARG A 42 0.98 9.84 -5.24
C ARG A 42 0.37 10.44 -6.49
N ALA A 43 -0.87 10.88 -6.40
CA ALA A 43 -1.53 11.54 -7.51
C ALA A 43 -0.84 12.86 -7.86
N ASP A 44 -0.70 13.14 -9.14
CA ASP A 44 -0.07 14.39 -9.59
C ASP A 44 -0.93 15.60 -9.30
N ASP A 45 -2.24 15.43 -9.32
CA ASP A 45 -3.21 16.52 -9.14
C ASP A 45 -3.71 16.66 -7.70
N ASP A 46 -3.28 15.77 -6.80
CA ASP A 46 -3.66 15.80 -5.40
C ASP A 46 -2.54 15.22 -4.54
N THR A 47 -1.75 16.08 -3.95
CA THR A 47 -0.57 15.67 -3.16
C THR A 47 -0.93 14.98 -1.84
N LEU A 48 -2.20 14.88 -1.50
CA LEU A 48 -2.68 14.17 -0.32
C LEU A 48 -3.31 12.82 -0.67
N ALA A 49 -3.39 12.48 -1.95
CA ALA A 49 -3.93 11.20 -2.40
C ALA A 49 -2.80 10.25 -2.77
N TYR A 50 -2.74 9.14 -2.07
CA TYR A 50 -1.76 8.08 -2.30
C TYR A 50 -2.47 6.78 -2.60
N GLU A 51 -1.86 5.92 -3.40
CA GLU A 51 -2.37 4.59 -3.69
C GLU A 51 -1.29 3.57 -3.38
N GLN A 52 -1.63 2.63 -2.51
CA GLN A 52 -0.78 1.48 -2.21
C GLN A 52 -1.33 0.29 -2.97
N THR A 53 -0.54 -0.26 -3.87
CA THR A 53 -0.92 -1.40 -4.70
C THR A 53 -0.04 -2.58 -4.35
N MET A 54 -0.66 -3.73 -4.10
CA MET A 54 0.04 -4.97 -3.76
C MET A 54 -0.51 -6.10 -4.60
N VAL A 55 0.33 -7.06 -4.93
CA VAL A 55 -0.08 -8.26 -5.65
C VAL A 55 0.13 -9.48 -4.75
N TRP A 56 -0.90 -10.32 -4.63
CA TRP A 56 -0.92 -11.47 -3.72
C TRP A 56 -1.38 -12.72 -4.46
N GLU A 57 -0.81 -13.85 -4.10
CA GLU A 57 -1.31 -15.16 -4.52
C GLU A 57 -2.55 -15.56 -3.73
N ASP A 58 -2.59 -15.16 -2.47
CA ASP A 58 -3.65 -15.52 -1.53
C ASP A 58 -4.07 -14.26 -0.76
N LYS A 59 -5.35 -13.95 -0.81
CA LYS A 59 -5.90 -12.81 -0.07
C LYS A 59 -5.68 -12.94 1.43
N ALA A 60 -5.60 -14.17 1.95
CA ALA A 60 -5.33 -14.38 3.37
C ALA A 60 -3.95 -13.86 3.78
N ASP A 61 -2.99 -13.84 2.86
CA ASP A 61 -1.67 -13.27 3.13
C ASP A 61 -1.73 -11.77 3.36
N PHE A 62 -2.58 -11.08 2.62
CA PHE A 62 -2.83 -9.66 2.88
C PHE A 62 -3.41 -9.46 4.28
N GLU A 63 -4.36 -10.29 4.69
CA GLU A 63 -4.96 -10.18 6.01
C GLU A 63 -3.92 -10.40 7.11
N ARG A 64 -3.03 -11.39 6.94
CA ARG A 64 -1.93 -11.60 7.89
C ARG A 64 -1.02 -10.39 7.98
N TYR A 65 -0.72 -9.75 6.85
CA TYR A 65 0.05 -8.53 6.82
C TYR A 65 -0.69 -7.40 7.53
N TRP A 66 -1.93 -7.15 7.13
CA TRP A 66 -2.70 -5.99 7.60
C TRP A 66 -3.00 -6.06 9.09
N PHE A 67 -3.28 -7.25 9.60
CA PHE A 67 -3.61 -7.45 11.01
C PHE A 67 -2.41 -7.93 11.85
N SER A 68 -1.21 -7.95 11.29
CA SER A 68 -0.01 -8.26 12.09
C SER A 68 0.19 -7.19 13.18
N PRO A 69 0.81 -7.55 14.31
CA PRO A 69 1.06 -6.57 15.38
C PRO A 69 1.87 -5.36 14.91
N GLU A 70 2.89 -5.58 14.07
CA GLU A 70 3.74 -4.48 13.59
C GLU A 70 3.00 -3.52 12.66
N ILE A 71 2.11 -4.04 11.82
CA ILE A 71 1.33 -3.19 10.91
C ILE A 71 0.16 -2.53 11.64
N ALA A 72 -0.43 -3.21 12.61
CA ALA A 72 -1.44 -2.61 13.47
C ALA A 72 -0.84 -1.43 14.24
N GLU A 73 0.37 -1.57 14.75
CA GLU A 73 1.08 -0.49 15.44
C GLU A 73 1.37 0.68 14.48
N ALA A 74 1.83 0.37 13.26
CA ALA A 74 2.09 1.39 12.25
C ALA A 74 0.80 2.16 11.90
N ARG A 75 -0.33 1.45 11.74
CA ARG A 75 -1.62 2.11 11.49
C ARG A 75 -2.04 2.99 12.67
N GLN A 76 -1.79 2.52 13.88
CA GLN A 76 -2.11 3.28 15.08
C GLN A 76 -1.30 4.58 15.16
N SER A 77 -0.05 4.56 14.72
CA SER A 77 0.80 5.75 14.76
C SER A 77 0.36 6.85 13.79
N VAL A 78 -0.43 6.52 12.79
CA VAL A 78 -0.97 7.47 11.80
C VAL A 78 -2.48 7.64 11.91
N ILE A 79 -3.10 7.11 12.97
CA ILE A 79 -4.55 7.22 13.14
C ILE A 79 -4.97 8.69 13.20
N GLY A 80 -6.07 9.01 12.53
CA GLY A 80 -6.54 10.38 12.46
C GLY A 80 -5.89 11.21 11.34
N TRP A 81 -4.87 10.69 10.67
CA TRP A 81 -4.19 11.39 9.59
C TRP A 81 -4.73 11.03 8.20
N TYR A 82 -5.68 10.13 8.13
CA TYR A 82 -6.27 9.71 6.86
C TYR A 82 -7.78 9.54 6.98
N VAL A 83 -8.44 9.61 5.83
CA VAL A 83 -9.89 9.48 5.75
C VAL A 83 -10.29 8.02 5.91
N ILE A 84 -11.26 7.78 6.79
CA ILE A 84 -11.82 6.45 7.01
C ILE A 84 -13.23 6.38 6.41
N PRO A 85 -13.71 5.19 6.04
CA PRO A 85 -13.03 3.89 6.13
C PRO A 85 -11.95 3.73 5.06
N LEU A 86 -10.90 3.00 5.40
CA LEU A 86 -9.87 2.59 4.46
C LEU A 86 -10.07 1.11 4.19
N LEU A 87 -10.66 0.79 3.05
CA LEU A 87 -11.00 -0.58 2.69
C LEU A 87 -10.20 -1.03 1.47
N PRO A 88 -9.74 -2.28 1.44
CA PRO A 88 -9.03 -2.79 0.28
C PRO A 88 -9.98 -2.93 -0.91
N GLU A 89 -9.50 -2.52 -2.07
CA GLU A 89 -10.17 -2.76 -3.33
C GLU A 89 -9.44 -3.90 -4.03
N TRP A 90 -10.18 -4.95 -4.38
CA TRP A 90 -9.61 -6.16 -4.94
C TRP A 90 -9.88 -6.29 -6.43
N HIS A 91 -8.84 -6.68 -7.16
CA HIS A 91 -8.93 -7.00 -8.58
C HIS A 91 -8.25 -8.33 -8.84
N THR A 92 -8.69 -9.05 -9.86
CA THR A 92 -7.98 -10.23 -10.35
C THR A 92 -6.98 -9.77 -11.39
N LEU A 93 -5.73 -10.20 -11.26
CA LEU A 93 -4.70 -9.87 -12.24
C LEU A 93 -4.90 -10.75 -13.47
N ILE A 94 -5.20 -10.15 -14.60
CA ILE A 94 -5.43 -10.86 -15.85
C ILE A 94 -4.13 -11.02 -16.62
N ALA A 95 -3.35 -9.95 -16.71
CA ALA A 95 -2.09 -9.98 -17.44
C ALA A 95 -1.17 -8.90 -16.91
N ALA A 96 0.10 -9.21 -16.85
CA ALA A 96 1.13 -8.26 -16.46
C ALA A 96 2.46 -8.66 -17.07
N GLN A 97 3.28 -7.67 -17.34
CA GLN A 97 4.63 -7.87 -17.83
C GLN A 97 5.51 -6.78 -17.27
N SER A 98 6.71 -7.17 -16.88
CA SER A 98 7.73 -6.23 -16.49
C SER A 98 8.82 -6.26 -17.55
N VAL A 99 9.17 -5.12 -18.09
CA VAL A 99 10.18 -5.00 -19.14
C VAL A 99 11.41 -4.31 -18.58
N GLY A 100 12.53 -4.99 -18.66
CA GLY A 100 13.76 -4.53 -18.05
C GLY A 100 13.83 -4.89 -16.58
N ALA A 101 15.04 -5.09 -16.09
CA ALA A 101 15.28 -5.48 -14.70
C ALA A 101 15.50 -4.27 -13.80
N THR A 102 15.61 -3.10 -14.38
CA THR A 102 15.97 -1.92 -13.62
C THR A 102 14.74 -1.26 -13.08
N PRO A 103 14.62 -1.08 -11.77
CA PRO A 103 13.57 -0.27 -11.23
C PRO A 103 13.67 1.13 -11.81
N ALA A 104 12.55 1.65 -12.20
CA ALA A 104 12.50 3.03 -12.61
C ALA A 104 12.85 3.88 -11.40
N VAL A 105 14.01 4.45 -11.47
CA VAL A 105 14.40 5.41 -10.45
C VAL A 105 14.01 6.76 -10.95
N VAL A 106 13.20 7.35 -10.25
CA VAL A 106 12.75 8.67 -10.60
C VAL A 106 13.37 9.68 -9.68
#